data_23c82941c35d67444c134c6d3ce12a0e
#
_entry.id   23c82941c35d67444c134c6d3ce12a0e
#
_cell.length_a   1.000
_cell.length_b   1.000
_cell.length_c   1.000
_cell.angle_alpha   90.00
_cell.angle_beta   90.00
_cell.angle_gamma   90.00
#
_symmetry.space_group_name_H-M   'P 1'
#
loop_
_entity.id
_entity.type
_entity.pdbx_description
1 polymer ?
#
loop_
_entity_poly.entity_id
_entity_poly.type
_entity_poly.pdbx_seq_one_letter_code
_entity_poly.pdbx_strand_id
1 'polypeptide(L)'
;MVNGDNYYPRQVLRDLARHRGNALAGFDRAALVAESNIPAERIAAFALVRARDGALEEIVEKPSAEVVRAAGPHAPVSMNAFRFTPEIFAACRRITPSPRGELEIVDAVRALPGPVSVLPVTGGVLDLSRREDIAEVEARLSGTAVSL
;
A
#
# COMPACT_ATOMS: atom_id res chain seq x y z
N MET A 1 -3.10 -9.07 -3.94
CA MET A 1 -1.78 -9.21 -3.29
C MET A 1 -1.76 -8.26 -2.09
N VAL A 2 -1.30 -8.74 -0.95
CA VAL A 2 -1.09 -7.97 0.28
C VAL A 2 0.20 -8.44 0.94
N ASN A 3 0.77 -7.63 1.82
CA ASN A 3 1.88 -8.08 2.67
C ASN A 3 1.36 -9.05 3.73
N GLY A 4 2.16 -10.06 4.07
CA GLY A 4 1.80 -11.10 5.06
C GLY A 4 1.96 -10.67 6.51
N ASP A 5 2.66 -9.56 6.75
CA ASP A 5 2.97 -8.98 8.06
C ASP A 5 2.11 -7.75 8.39
N ASN A 6 1.11 -7.45 7.56
CA ASN A 6 0.18 -6.35 7.79
C ASN A 6 -1.25 -6.85 8.04
N TYR A 7 -1.92 -6.27 9.04
CA TYR A 7 -3.34 -6.42 9.24
C TYR A 7 -4.08 -5.21 8.66
N TYR A 8 -4.78 -5.45 7.56
CA TYR A 8 -5.53 -4.42 6.84
C TYR A 8 -6.97 -4.32 7.32
N PRO A 9 -7.59 -3.14 7.29
CA PRO A 9 -9.02 -3.01 7.53
C PRO A 9 -9.82 -3.90 6.58
N ARG A 10 -10.77 -4.65 7.14
CA ARG A 10 -11.60 -5.60 6.38
C ARG A 10 -12.29 -4.97 5.16
N GLN A 11 -12.70 -3.70 5.30
CA GLN A 11 -13.36 -2.98 4.21
C GLN A 11 -12.42 -2.78 3.01
N VAL A 12 -11.15 -2.46 3.24
CA VAL A 12 -10.14 -2.31 2.17
C VAL A 12 -10.01 -3.59 1.34
N LEU A 13 -9.93 -4.73 2.02
CA LEU A 13 -9.83 -6.03 1.35
C LEU A 13 -11.10 -6.35 0.55
N ARG A 14 -12.28 -6.00 1.06
CA ARG A 14 -13.55 -6.17 0.36
C ARG A 14 -13.64 -5.28 -0.87
N ASP A 15 -13.23 -4.02 -0.77
CA ASP A 15 -13.30 -3.07 -1.88
C ASP A 15 -12.34 -3.47 -2.99
N LEU A 16 -11.11 -3.88 -2.65
CA LEU A 16 -10.17 -4.45 -3.60
C LEU A 16 -10.73 -5.73 -4.25
N ALA A 17 -11.32 -6.63 -3.47
CA ALA A 17 -11.88 -7.88 -4.01
C ALA A 17 -13.05 -7.65 -4.98
N ARG A 18 -13.87 -6.64 -4.73
CA ARG A 18 -15.04 -6.29 -5.57
C ARG A 18 -14.68 -5.44 -6.78
N HIS A 19 -13.53 -4.79 -6.75
CA HIS A 19 -13.11 -3.94 -7.88
C HIS A 19 -12.94 -4.76 -9.15
N ARG A 20 -13.31 -4.18 -10.30
CA ARG A 20 -13.08 -4.79 -11.62
C ARG A 20 -11.81 -4.20 -12.22
N GLY A 21 -10.84 -5.03 -12.55
CA GLY A 21 -9.56 -4.61 -13.10
C GLY A 21 -8.46 -4.48 -12.05
N ASN A 22 -7.37 -3.82 -12.40
CA ASN A 22 -6.23 -3.60 -11.51
C ASN A 22 -6.50 -2.41 -10.59
N ALA A 23 -6.18 -2.55 -9.32
CA ALA A 23 -6.34 -1.47 -8.34
C ALA A 23 -5.30 -1.56 -7.23
N LEU A 24 -5.04 -0.43 -6.58
CA LEU A 24 -4.31 -0.38 -5.33
C LEU A 24 -5.08 0.45 -4.30
N ALA A 25 -4.91 0.12 -3.04
CA ALA A 25 -5.40 0.93 -1.93
C ALA A 25 -4.42 2.08 -1.67
N GLY A 26 -4.89 3.32 -1.83
CA GLY A 26 -4.15 4.53 -1.51
C GLY A 26 -4.56 5.02 -0.13
N PHE A 27 -3.70 4.78 0.86
CA PHE A 27 -3.98 5.15 2.25
C PHE A 27 -3.67 6.62 2.49
N ASP A 28 -4.61 7.35 3.08
CA ASP A 28 -4.37 8.71 3.57
C ASP A 28 -3.24 8.68 4.60
N ARG A 29 -2.18 9.46 4.35
CA ARG A 29 -0.99 9.45 5.19
C ARG A 29 -1.26 9.94 6.61
N ALA A 30 -2.10 10.96 6.79
CA ALA A 30 -2.44 11.48 8.10
C ALA A 30 -3.26 10.45 8.90
N ALA A 31 -4.17 9.74 8.26
CA ALA A 31 -4.93 8.66 8.88
C ALA A 31 -4.02 7.48 9.29
N LEU A 32 -3.06 7.09 8.42
CA LEU A 32 -2.07 6.07 8.80
C LEU A 32 -1.27 6.47 10.03
N VAL A 33 -0.80 7.72 10.11
CA VAL A 33 -0.06 8.22 11.29
C VAL A 33 -0.92 8.18 12.55
N ALA A 34 -2.20 8.51 12.43
CA ALA A 34 -3.09 8.58 13.58
C ALA A 34 -3.58 7.20 14.07
N GLU A 35 -3.74 6.25 13.17
CA GLU A 35 -4.48 5.01 13.45
C GLU A 35 -3.64 3.72 13.36
N SER A 36 -2.39 3.79 12.85
CA SER A 36 -1.48 2.64 12.77
C SER A 36 -0.62 2.52 14.05
N ASN A 37 0.03 1.36 14.20
CA ASN A 37 1.17 1.21 15.12
C ASN A 37 2.51 1.58 14.46
N ILE A 38 2.48 2.19 13.28
CA ILE A 38 3.66 2.50 12.48
C ILE A 38 4.14 3.92 12.82
N PRO A 39 5.38 4.11 13.24
CA PRO A 39 5.92 5.45 13.51
C PRO A 39 5.84 6.38 12.30
N ALA A 40 5.55 7.65 12.51
CA ALA A 40 5.37 8.65 11.45
C ALA A 40 6.57 8.77 10.51
N GLU A 41 7.78 8.63 11.03
CA GLU A 41 9.03 8.64 10.25
C GLU A 41 9.15 7.42 9.31
N ARG A 42 8.60 6.26 9.69
CA ARG A 42 8.52 5.09 8.79
C ARG A 42 7.47 5.32 7.70
N ILE A 43 6.31 5.88 8.06
CA ILE A 43 5.25 6.21 7.08
C ILE A 43 5.76 7.24 6.06
N ALA A 44 6.60 8.19 6.48
CA ALA A 44 7.22 9.15 5.58
C ALA A 44 8.13 8.52 4.51
N ALA A 45 8.65 7.31 4.76
CA ALA A 45 9.48 6.57 3.82
C ALA A 45 8.68 5.64 2.89
N PHE A 46 7.37 5.51 3.09
CA PHE A 46 6.51 4.69 2.22
C PHE A 46 6.32 5.34 0.85
N ALA A 47 6.04 4.49 -0.14
CA ALA A 47 5.83 4.94 -1.50
C ALA A 47 4.61 5.87 -1.60
N LEU A 48 4.82 7.07 -2.14
CA LEU A 48 3.74 7.99 -2.45
C LEU A 48 3.01 7.56 -3.71
N VAL A 49 1.69 7.67 -3.69
CA VAL A 49 0.81 7.37 -4.81
C VAL A 49 0.32 8.68 -5.42
N ARG A 50 0.62 8.91 -6.70
CA ARG A 50 0.04 9.99 -7.48
C ARG A 50 -1.09 9.44 -8.32
N ALA A 51 -2.24 10.07 -8.23
CA ALA A 51 -3.43 9.68 -8.98
C ALA A 51 -4.13 10.90 -9.55
N ARG A 52 -4.74 10.72 -10.72
CA ARG A 52 -5.63 11.69 -11.34
C ARG A 52 -6.93 11.01 -11.70
N ASP A 53 -8.04 11.60 -11.30
CA ASP A 53 -9.40 11.08 -11.55
C ASP A 53 -9.56 9.61 -11.14
N GLY A 54 -8.92 9.23 -10.01
CA GLY A 54 -8.94 7.87 -9.49
C GLY A 54 -8.06 6.85 -10.23
N ALA A 55 -7.32 7.27 -11.26
CA ALA A 55 -6.35 6.44 -11.96
C ALA A 55 -4.93 6.72 -11.47
N LEU A 56 -4.15 5.66 -11.29
CA LEU A 56 -2.74 5.75 -10.91
C LEU A 56 -1.94 6.41 -12.03
N GLU A 57 -1.21 7.48 -11.69
CA GLU A 57 -0.20 8.09 -12.56
C GLU A 57 1.21 7.59 -12.22
N GLU A 58 1.53 7.53 -10.92
CA GLU A 58 2.87 7.18 -10.47
C GLU A 58 2.87 6.62 -9.05
N ILE A 59 3.79 5.70 -8.79
CA ILE A 59 4.22 5.30 -7.45
C ILE A 59 5.65 5.77 -7.27
N VAL A 60 5.86 6.72 -6.36
CA VAL A 60 7.18 7.27 -6.05
C VAL A 60 7.77 6.50 -4.87
N GLU A 61 8.66 5.56 -5.17
CA GLU A 61 9.37 4.78 -4.16
C GLU A 61 10.37 5.63 -3.39
N LYS A 62 10.45 5.43 -2.07
CA LYS A 62 11.40 6.11 -1.19
C LYS A 62 11.48 7.62 -1.46
N PRO A 63 10.36 8.35 -1.37
CA PRO A 63 10.32 9.76 -1.70
C PRO A 63 11.27 10.56 -0.80
N SER A 64 11.89 11.60 -1.35
CA SER A 64 12.68 12.53 -0.53
C SER A 64 11.77 13.31 0.43
N ALA A 65 12.35 13.82 1.52
CA ALA A 65 11.61 14.65 2.49
C ALA A 65 10.95 15.87 1.84
N GLU A 66 11.54 16.42 0.79
CA GLU A 66 10.98 17.53 0.01
C GLU A 66 9.72 17.08 -0.76
N VAL A 67 9.78 15.94 -1.45
CA VAL A 67 8.65 15.36 -2.17
C VAL A 67 7.50 15.03 -1.21
N VAL A 68 7.81 14.45 -0.04
CA VAL A 68 6.83 14.16 1.01
C VAL A 68 6.15 15.43 1.52
N ARG A 69 6.93 16.50 1.74
CA ARG A 69 6.44 17.80 2.20
C ARG A 69 5.54 18.47 1.16
N ALA A 70 5.97 18.47 -0.10
CA ALA A 70 5.22 19.05 -1.21
C ALA A 70 3.89 18.32 -1.47
N ALA A 71 3.85 17.01 -1.25
CA ALA A 71 2.64 16.20 -1.41
C ALA A 71 1.57 16.48 -0.35
N GLY A 72 1.95 17.01 0.81
CA GLY A 72 1.01 17.34 1.88
C GLY A 72 0.67 16.16 2.80
N PRO A 73 -0.04 16.41 3.92
CA PRO A 73 -0.31 15.41 4.95
C PRO A 73 -1.29 14.32 4.49
N HIS A 74 -2.17 14.62 3.56
CA HIS A 74 -3.19 13.70 3.04
C HIS A 74 -2.80 13.00 1.74
N ALA A 75 -1.52 13.10 1.33
CA ALA A 75 -1.05 12.41 0.15
C ALA A 75 -1.22 10.89 0.31
N PRO A 76 -1.82 10.19 -0.68
CA PRO A 76 -1.97 8.75 -0.59
C PRO A 76 -0.61 8.05 -0.58
N VAL A 77 -0.50 7.03 0.26
CA VAL A 77 0.68 6.14 0.32
C VAL A 77 0.29 4.70 0.05
N SER A 78 1.22 3.93 -0.50
CA SER A 78 1.04 2.50 -0.74
C SER A 78 1.44 1.70 0.49
N MET A 79 0.56 0.79 0.91
CA MET A 79 0.82 -0.26 1.89
C MET A 79 0.86 -1.64 1.24
N ASN A 80 1.18 -1.70 -0.07
CA ASN A 80 1.26 -2.94 -0.86
C ASN A 80 -0.03 -3.77 -0.86
N ALA A 81 -1.19 -3.10 -0.81
CA ALA A 81 -2.48 -3.74 -0.95
C ALA A 81 -3.02 -3.52 -2.37
N PHE A 82 -2.96 -4.57 -3.18
CA PHE A 82 -3.30 -4.54 -4.60
C PHE A 82 -4.35 -5.58 -4.97
N ARG A 83 -5.18 -5.22 -5.93
CA ARG A 83 -5.93 -6.15 -6.76
C ARG A 83 -5.29 -6.21 -8.13
N PHE A 84 -5.01 -7.41 -8.60
CA PHE A 84 -4.48 -7.63 -9.94
C PHE A 84 -5.39 -8.53 -10.76
N THR A 85 -5.44 -8.26 -12.06
CA THR A 85 -5.92 -9.18 -13.07
C THR A 85 -4.77 -10.14 -13.48
N PRO A 86 -5.04 -11.23 -14.21
CA PRO A 86 -3.99 -12.16 -14.62
C PRO A 86 -2.84 -11.56 -15.43
N GLU A 87 -3.04 -10.38 -16.04
CA GLU A 87 -2.01 -9.66 -16.81
C GLU A 87 -0.77 -9.31 -15.97
N ILE A 88 -0.91 -9.24 -14.64
CA ILE A 88 0.23 -9.00 -13.74
C ILE A 88 1.33 -10.05 -13.91
N PHE A 89 0.97 -11.31 -14.15
CA PHE A 89 1.98 -12.37 -14.35
C PHE A 89 2.81 -12.16 -15.62
N ALA A 90 2.19 -11.62 -16.68
CA ALA A 90 2.93 -11.26 -17.89
C ALA A 90 3.79 -10.01 -17.66
N ALA A 91 3.32 -9.05 -16.88
CA ALA A 91 4.10 -7.88 -16.48
C ALA A 91 5.32 -8.28 -15.65
N CYS A 92 5.14 -9.13 -14.63
CA CYS A 92 6.25 -9.63 -13.80
C CYS A 92 7.35 -10.35 -14.60
N ARG A 93 7.00 -11.02 -15.70
CA ARG A 93 8.03 -11.67 -16.56
C ARG A 93 8.84 -10.70 -17.41
N ARG A 94 8.41 -9.44 -17.52
CA ARG A 94 9.07 -8.41 -18.35
C ARG A 94 9.93 -7.44 -17.57
N ILE A 95 9.76 -7.38 -16.24
CA ILE A 95 10.58 -6.47 -15.42
C ILE A 95 11.99 -7.01 -15.27
N THR A 96 12.91 -6.08 -15.07
CA THR A 96 14.34 -6.37 -14.81
C THR A 96 14.67 -5.95 -13.39
N PRO A 97 15.71 -6.51 -12.79
CA PRO A 97 16.14 -6.09 -11.46
C PRO A 97 16.43 -4.58 -11.40
N SER A 98 15.98 -3.95 -10.33
CA SER A 98 16.28 -2.56 -10.01
C SER A 98 17.80 -2.37 -9.78
N PRO A 99 18.31 -1.14 -9.65
CA PRO A 99 19.71 -0.89 -9.28
C PRO A 99 20.16 -1.57 -7.96
N ARG A 100 19.19 -2.03 -7.14
CA ARG A 100 19.42 -2.80 -5.92
C ARG A 100 19.52 -4.31 -6.16
N GLY A 101 19.31 -4.77 -7.39
CA GLY A 101 19.29 -6.19 -7.76
C GLY A 101 17.98 -6.90 -7.42
N GLU A 102 16.92 -6.17 -7.08
CA GLU A 102 15.61 -6.70 -6.68
C GLU A 102 14.56 -6.52 -7.78
N LEU A 103 13.65 -7.50 -7.92
CA LEU A 103 12.46 -7.37 -8.75
C LEU A 103 11.37 -6.65 -7.96
N GLU A 104 11.01 -5.47 -8.39
CA GLU A 104 10.06 -4.62 -7.68
C GLU A 104 8.64 -4.79 -8.24
N ILE A 105 7.66 -5.01 -7.37
CA ILE A 105 6.25 -5.10 -7.80
C ILE A 105 5.78 -3.81 -8.49
N VAL A 106 6.31 -2.67 -8.10
CA VAL A 106 5.97 -1.37 -8.68
C VAL A 106 6.33 -1.30 -10.16
N ASP A 107 7.44 -1.94 -10.56
CA ASP A 107 7.83 -2.00 -11.98
C ASP A 107 6.87 -2.89 -12.78
N ALA A 108 6.39 -3.98 -12.19
CA ALA A 108 5.34 -4.79 -12.80
C ALA A 108 4.02 -4.01 -12.92
N VAL A 109 3.67 -3.20 -11.93
CA VAL A 109 2.49 -2.31 -11.98
C VAL A 109 2.61 -1.31 -13.12
N ARG A 110 3.78 -0.69 -13.32
CA ARG A 110 4.07 0.22 -14.44
C ARG A 110 3.99 -0.47 -15.81
N ALA A 111 4.30 -1.77 -15.87
CA ALA A 111 4.27 -2.57 -17.09
C ALA A 111 2.89 -3.16 -17.44
N LEU A 112 1.86 -2.89 -16.63
CA LEU A 112 0.49 -3.32 -16.92
C LEU A 112 -0.06 -2.61 -18.16
N PRO A 113 -0.82 -3.31 -19.02
CA PRO A 113 -1.31 -2.75 -20.28
C PRO A 113 -2.50 -1.79 -20.13
N GLY A 114 -3.08 -1.69 -18.95
CA GLY A 114 -4.29 -0.90 -18.70
C GLY A 114 -4.20 -0.07 -17.44
N PRO A 115 -5.21 0.73 -17.15
CA PRO A 115 -5.23 1.60 -15.99
C PRO A 115 -5.26 0.79 -14.69
N VAL A 116 -4.63 1.35 -13.67
CA VAL A 116 -4.70 0.88 -12.29
C VAL A 116 -5.50 1.90 -11.50
N SER A 117 -6.60 1.48 -10.89
CA SER A 117 -7.41 2.37 -10.05
C SER A 117 -6.77 2.59 -8.68
N VAL A 118 -6.86 3.79 -8.16
CA VAL A 118 -6.48 4.10 -6.78
C VAL A 118 -7.74 4.19 -5.94
N LEU A 119 -7.92 3.25 -5.01
CA LEU A 119 -9.04 3.24 -4.08
C LEU A 119 -8.63 4.03 -2.82
N PRO A 120 -9.27 5.18 -2.54
CA PRO A 120 -8.90 5.97 -1.38
C PRO A 120 -9.29 5.24 -0.08
N VAL A 121 -8.37 5.26 0.88
CA VAL A 121 -8.55 4.63 2.19
C VAL A 121 -8.25 5.64 3.28
N THR A 122 -9.22 5.85 4.18
CA THR A 122 -9.02 6.58 5.43
C THR A 122 -9.04 5.54 6.55
N GLY A 123 -7.88 5.29 7.15
CA GLY A 123 -7.74 4.29 8.22
C GLY A 123 -6.29 3.82 8.38
N GLY A 124 -6.04 3.13 9.49
CA GLY A 124 -4.73 2.58 9.83
C GLY A 124 -4.53 1.16 9.33
N VAL A 125 -3.28 0.72 9.38
CA VAL A 125 -2.84 -0.65 9.16
C VAL A 125 -2.00 -1.05 10.37
N LEU A 126 -2.18 -2.26 10.90
CA LEU A 126 -1.26 -2.77 11.91
C LEU A 126 -0.14 -3.52 11.21
N ASP A 127 1.08 -3.16 11.56
CA ASP A 127 2.31 -3.70 10.99
C ASP A 127 3.03 -4.57 12.03
N LEU A 128 3.44 -5.76 11.63
CA LEU A 128 4.13 -6.73 12.47
C LEU A 128 5.52 -7.04 11.89
N SER A 129 6.24 -6.00 11.46
CA SER A 129 7.56 -6.15 10.85
C SER A 129 8.68 -6.36 11.84
N ARG A 130 8.47 -6.03 13.12
CA ARG A 130 9.47 -6.12 14.19
C ARG A 130 8.91 -6.85 15.39
N ARG A 131 9.80 -7.41 16.20
CA ARG A 131 9.42 -8.10 17.42
C ARG A 131 8.77 -7.16 18.45
N GLU A 132 9.16 -5.90 18.47
CA GLU A 132 8.63 -4.86 19.34
C GLU A 132 7.17 -4.53 19.01
N ASP A 133 6.72 -4.77 17.78
CA ASP A 133 5.36 -4.51 17.32
C ASP A 133 4.32 -5.48 17.92
N ILE A 134 4.78 -6.67 18.41
CA ILE A 134 3.90 -7.76 18.84
C ILE A 134 2.94 -7.31 19.93
N ALA A 135 3.44 -6.68 20.98
CA ALA A 135 2.62 -6.30 22.14
C ALA A 135 1.53 -5.29 21.79
N GLU A 136 1.85 -4.32 20.93
CA GLU A 136 0.89 -3.32 20.49
C GLU A 136 -0.15 -3.92 19.54
N VAL A 137 0.27 -4.74 18.59
CA VAL A 137 -0.65 -5.43 17.65
C VAL A 137 -1.57 -6.37 18.42
N GLU A 138 -1.04 -7.15 19.38
CA GLU A 138 -1.85 -8.02 20.25
C GLU A 138 -2.90 -7.22 21.02
N ALA A 139 -2.50 -6.11 21.65
CA ALA A 139 -3.42 -5.25 22.39
C ALA A 139 -4.54 -4.69 21.51
N ARG A 140 -4.23 -4.26 20.28
CA ARG A 140 -5.22 -3.71 19.34
C ARG A 140 -6.13 -4.78 18.72
N LEU A 141 -5.67 -6.01 18.61
CA LEU A 141 -6.45 -7.13 18.10
C LEU A 141 -7.21 -7.90 19.21
N SER A 142 -6.92 -7.61 20.48
CA SER A 142 -7.61 -8.25 21.58
C SER A 142 -9.11 -7.96 21.51
N GLY A 143 -9.93 -9.03 21.50
CA GLY A 143 -11.39 -8.93 21.31
C GLY A 143 -11.84 -8.95 19.83
N THR A 144 -10.94 -8.98 18.86
CA THR A 144 -11.29 -9.17 17.46
C THR A 144 -11.61 -10.64 17.20
N ALA A 145 -12.89 -10.95 16.93
CA ALA A 145 -13.28 -12.29 16.53
C ALA A 145 -12.78 -12.61 15.11
N VAL A 146 -11.94 -13.64 14.98
CA VAL A 146 -11.56 -14.20 13.69
C VAL A 146 -12.54 -15.31 13.35
N SER A 147 -13.38 -15.13 12.34
CA SER A 147 -14.17 -16.21 11.74
C SER A 147 -13.48 -16.64 10.44
N LEU A 148 -13.12 -17.90 10.37
CA LEU A 148 -12.62 -18.56 9.15
C LEU A 148 -13.80 -18.96 8.25
#